data_ad39bc98ed41602c8ada0a22e9011594
#
_entry.id   ad39bc98ed41602c8ada0a22e9011594
#
_cell.length_a   1.000
_cell.length_b   1.000
_cell.length_c   1.000
_cell.angle_alpha   90.00
_cell.angle_beta   90.00
_cell.angle_gamma   90.00
#
_symmetry.space_group_name_H-M   'P 1'
#
loop_
_entity.id
_entity.type
_entity.pdbx_description
1 polymer ?
#
loop_
_entity_poly.entity_id
_entity_poly.type
_entity_poly.pdbx_seq_one_letter_code
_entity_poly.pdbx_strand_id
1 'polypeptide(L)'
;MLHQIDPSEKVISEVCKLLKALKISQLLRSANIKKSCGISAQQIFEFIFLLALFGKNQYRFLRSKRGQGLPSKDVYYNFLNNPHYAWRRFLVVLASKVTDKFDHLTSDKRVRAFIIDDSPIARNRSRKAELLARVFDHSQQSFIKGFNMLTLGWTDGYSFVPVDFSMLSSANKTNRYNGATASIDKRTMALSVALKL
;
A
#
# COMPACT_ATOMS: atom_id res chain seq x y z
N MET A 1 16.16 -34.25 17.94
CA MET A 1 16.58 -33.30 16.90
C MET A 1 15.49 -32.26 16.76
N LEU A 2 15.67 -31.09 17.34
CA LEU A 2 14.80 -29.95 17.15
C LEU A 2 15.02 -29.44 15.73
N HIS A 3 14.07 -29.63 14.83
CA HIS A 3 14.05 -28.94 13.55
C HIS A 3 14.07 -27.43 13.83
N GLN A 4 15.19 -26.76 13.62
CA GLN A 4 15.25 -25.29 13.57
C GLN A 4 14.40 -24.88 12.37
N ILE A 5 13.19 -24.41 12.66
CA ILE A 5 12.30 -23.80 11.65
C ILE A 5 13.06 -22.56 11.15
N ASP A 6 13.23 -22.44 9.82
CA ASP A 6 13.81 -21.26 9.18
C ASP A 6 13.12 -20.00 9.73
N PRO A 7 13.83 -18.99 10.23
CA PRO A 7 13.24 -17.75 10.73
C PRO A 7 12.21 -17.13 9.78
N SER A 8 12.40 -17.28 8.47
CA SER A 8 11.43 -16.83 7.46
C SER A 8 10.10 -17.58 7.51
N GLU A 9 10.08 -18.88 7.78
CA GLU A 9 8.86 -19.67 7.90
C GLU A 9 8.05 -19.29 9.14
N LYS A 10 8.71 -19.02 10.25
CA LYS A 10 8.07 -18.53 11.46
C LYS A 10 7.39 -17.18 11.23
N VAL A 11 8.09 -16.23 10.59
CA VAL A 11 7.52 -14.92 10.23
C VAL A 11 6.31 -15.06 9.31
N ILE A 12 6.40 -15.90 8.28
CA ILE A 12 5.28 -16.17 7.36
C ILE A 12 4.07 -16.71 8.13
N SER A 13 4.27 -17.67 9.05
CA SER A 13 3.20 -18.25 9.86
C SER A 13 2.50 -17.18 10.72
N GLU A 14 3.27 -16.32 11.41
CA GLU A 14 2.72 -15.25 12.24
C GLU A 14 1.97 -14.20 11.41
N VAL A 15 2.49 -13.82 10.25
CA VAL A 15 1.80 -12.93 9.31
C VAL A 15 0.48 -13.54 8.84
N CYS A 16 0.46 -14.80 8.46
CA CYS A 16 -0.77 -15.48 8.06
C CYS A 16 -1.81 -15.54 9.20
N LYS A 17 -1.37 -15.76 10.44
CA LYS A 17 -2.25 -15.71 11.62
C LYS A 17 -2.84 -14.30 11.81
N LEU A 18 -1.99 -13.24 11.70
CA LEU A 18 -2.43 -11.86 11.80
C LEU A 18 -3.47 -11.52 10.72
N LEU A 19 -3.21 -11.87 9.46
CA LEU A 19 -4.13 -11.60 8.35
C LEU A 19 -5.48 -12.33 8.53
N LYS A 20 -5.46 -13.55 9.07
CA LYS A 20 -6.68 -14.29 9.46
C LYS A 20 -7.41 -13.59 10.61
N ALA A 21 -6.70 -13.17 11.67
CA ALA A 21 -7.28 -12.46 12.80
C ALA A 21 -7.92 -11.11 12.40
N LEU A 22 -7.35 -10.41 11.40
CA LEU A 22 -7.91 -9.21 10.79
C LEU A 22 -9.08 -9.52 9.84
N LYS A 23 -9.38 -10.79 9.57
CA LYS A 23 -10.45 -11.21 8.64
C LYS A 23 -10.28 -10.61 7.24
N ILE A 24 -9.05 -10.61 6.70
CA ILE A 24 -8.69 -9.96 5.42
C ILE A 24 -9.61 -10.40 4.28
N SER A 25 -10.02 -11.67 4.22
CA SER A 25 -10.95 -12.16 3.20
C SER A 25 -12.29 -11.40 3.20
N GLN A 26 -12.82 -11.08 4.36
CA GLN A 26 -14.06 -10.31 4.49
C GLN A 26 -13.86 -8.85 4.07
N LEU A 27 -12.70 -8.25 4.46
CA LEU A 27 -12.36 -6.88 4.08
C LEU A 27 -12.19 -6.73 2.56
N LEU A 28 -11.51 -7.68 1.91
CA LEU A 28 -11.39 -7.70 0.45
C LEU A 28 -12.77 -7.76 -0.22
N ARG A 29 -13.65 -8.64 0.25
CA ARG A 29 -15.03 -8.75 -0.28
C ARG A 29 -15.83 -7.46 -0.08
N SER A 30 -15.72 -6.81 1.07
CA SER A 30 -16.43 -5.54 1.35
C SER A 30 -15.99 -4.40 0.44
N ALA A 31 -14.75 -4.47 -0.07
CA ALA A 31 -14.18 -3.54 -1.04
C ALA A 31 -14.36 -3.98 -2.50
N ASN A 32 -15.25 -4.95 -2.76
CA ASN A 32 -15.46 -5.56 -4.08
C ASN A 32 -14.22 -6.24 -4.68
N ILE A 33 -13.22 -6.58 -3.85
CA ILE A 33 -12.00 -7.29 -4.27
C ILE A 33 -12.27 -8.79 -4.16
N LYS A 34 -12.79 -9.35 -5.24
CA LYS A 34 -13.20 -10.75 -5.32
C LYS A 34 -12.81 -11.37 -6.67
N LYS A 35 -12.61 -12.69 -6.65
CA LYS A 35 -12.38 -13.50 -7.85
C LYS A 35 -13.35 -14.66 -7.86
N SER A 36 -13.90 -14.94 -9.02
CA SER A 36 -14.85 -16.03 -9.24
C SER A 36 -14.17 -17.37 -9.58
N CYS A 37 -12.95 -17.32 -10.13
CA CYS A 37 -12.22 -18.53 -10.56
C CYS A 37 -10.72 -18.43 -10.28
N GLY A 38 -10.07 -19.59 -10.24
CA GLY A 38 -8.65 -19.74 -9.98
C GLY A 38 -8.25 -19.42 -8.55
N ILE A 39 -7.05 -18.89 -8.36
CA ILE A 39 -6.52 -18.53 -7.05
C ILE A 39 -7.35 -17.42 -6.40
N SER A 40 -7.68 -17.58 -5.13
CA SER A 40 -8.52 -16.63 -4.39
C SER A 40 -7.87 -15.25 -4.25
N ALA A 41 -8.69 -14.21 -4.14
CA ALA A 41 -8.22 -12.84 -3.90
C ALA A 41 -7.36 -12.74 -2.63
N GLN A 42 -7.72 -13.49 -1.58
CA GLN A 42 -6.94 -13.55 -0.34
C GLN A 42 -5.54 -14.11 -0.57
N GLN A 43 -5.40 -15.24 -1.25
CA GLN A 43 -4.10 -15.85 -1.52
C GLN A 43 -3.20 -14.94 -2.37
N ILE A 44 -3.77 -14.23 -3.35
CA ILE A 44 -3.01 -13.25 -4.15
C ILE A 44 -2.57 -12.09 -3.27
N PHE A 45 -3.45 -11.56 -2.43
CA PHE A 45 -3.14 -10.49 -1.49
C PHE A 45 -2.05 -10.90 -0.51
N GLU A 46 -2.17 -12.07 0.12
CA GLU A 46 -1.17 -12.60 1.05
C GLU A 46 0.21 -12.73 0.39
N PHE A 47 0.25 -13.25 -0.83
CA PHE A 47 1.49 -13.36 -1.60
C PHE A 47 2.14 -11.99 -1.86
N ILE A 48 1.35 -11.02 -2.35
CA ILE A 48 1.86 -9.66 -2.63
C ILE A 48 2.33 -8.99 -1.34
N PHE A 49 1.58 -9.14 -0.26
CA PHE A 49 1.92 -8.60 1.06
C PHE A 49 3.26 -9.16 1.58
N LEU A 50 3.43 -10.48 1.49
CA LEU A 50 4.67 -11.14 1.90
C LEU A 50 5.87 -10.71 1.04
N LEU A 51 5.68 -10.54 -0.27
CA LEU A 51 6.74 -10.02 -1.14
C LEU A 51 7.17 -8.61 -0.71
N ALA A 52 6.21 -7.74 -0.40
CA ALA A 52 6.49 -6.37 0.06
C ALA A 52 7.20 -6.39 1.42
N LEU A 53 6.73 -7.20 2.36
CA LEU A 53 7.33 -7.36 3.69
C LEU A 53 8.79 -7.82 3.62
N PHE A 54 9.10 -8.75 2.73
CA PHE A 54 10.47 -9.25 2.54
C PHE A 54 11.30 -8.43 1.54
N GLY A 55 10.79 -7.32 1.04
CA GLY A 55 11.48 -6.49 0.03
C GLY A 55 11.80 -7.24 -1.26
N LYS A 56 11.01 -8.25 -1.61
CA LYS A 56 11.26 -9.08 -2.79
C LYS A 56 10.58 -8.50 -4.03
N ASN A 57 11.31 -8.50 -5.14
CA ASN A 57 10.73 -8.15 -6.44
C ASN A 57 9.93 -9.33 -6.99
N GLN A 58 8.66 -9.10 -7.31
CA GLN A 58 7.73 -10.12 -7.81
C GLN A 58 8.27 -10.83 -9.06
N TYR A 59 8.75 -10.09 -10.06
CA TYR A 59 9.26 -10.65 -11.30
C TYR A 59 10.44 -11.60 -11.07
N ARG A 60 11.40 -11.17 -10.24
CA ARG A 60 12.56 -12.00 -9.89
C ARG A 60 12.16 -13.21 -9.07
N PHE A 61 11.19 -13.05 -8.15
CA PHE A 61 10.70 -14.14 -7.31
C PHE A 61 10.02 -15.22 -8.15
N LEU A 62 9.11 -14.86 -9.06
CA LEU A 62 8.40 -15.81 -9.93
C LEU A 62 9.34 -16.58 -10.88
N ARG A 63 10.48 -16.00 -11.23
CA ARG A 63 11.51 -16.68 -12.05
C ARG A 63 12.49 -17.52 -11.25
N SER A 64 12.45 -17.48 -9.94
CA SER A 64 13.31 -18.30 -9.07
C SER A 64 12.76 -19.71 -8.89
N LYS A 65 13.58 -20.62 -8.38
CA LYS A 65 13.14 -21.98 -8.01
C LYS A 65 11.95 -21.97 -7.03
N ARG A 66 11.88 -20.97 -6.12
CA ARG A 66 10.79 -20.81 -5.17
C ARG A 66 9.47 -20.33 -5.82
N GLY A 67 9.55 -19.75 -7.01
CA GLY A 67 8.38 -19.31 -7.79
C GLY A 67 7.78 -20.39 -8.69
N GLN A 68 8.41 -21.58 -8.79
CA GLN A 68 7.88 -22.68 -9.59
C GLN A 68 6.53 -23.16 -9.02
N GLY A 69 5.56 -23.36 -9.90
CA GLY A 69 4.20 -23.75 -9.52
C GLY A 69 3.28 -22.60 -9.08
N LEU A 70 3.81 -21.37 -8.95
CA LEU A 70 2.97 -20.20 -8.71
C LEU A 70 2.33 -19.70 -10.02
N PRO A 71 1.20 -18.96 -9.92
CA PRO A 71 0.56 -18.36 -11.08
C PRO A 71 1.48 -17.44 -11.86
N SER A 72 1.15 -17.25 -13.15
CA SER A 72 1.85 -16.30 -13.99
C SER A 72 1.79 -14.88 -13.42
N LYS A 73 2.75 -14.03 -13.80
CA LYS A 73 2.78 -12.61 -13.42
C LYS A 73 1.47 -11.88 -13.71
N ASP A 74 0.78 -12.28 -14.80
CA ASP A 74 -0.43 -11.59 -15.27
C ASP A 74 -1.60 -11.73 -14.28
N VAL A 75 -1.66 -12.82 -13.52
CA VAL A 75 -2.67 -13.01 -12.46
C VAL A 75 -2.55 -11.91 -11.41
N TYR A 76 -1.34 -11.56 -11.01
CA TYR A 76 -1.08 -10.51 -10.01
C TYR A 76 -1.29 -9.11 -10.58
N TYR A 77 -0.82 -8.85 -11.79
CA TYR A 77 -1.02 -7.55 -12.44
C TYR A 77 -2.49 -7.27 -12.72
N ASN A 78 -3.25 -8.23 -13.24
CA ASN A 78 -4.68 -8.09 -13.46
C ASN A 78 -5.45 -7.90 -12.13
N PHE A 79 -5.01 -8.54 -11.06
CA PHE A 79 -5.59 -8.33 -9.74
C PHE A 79 -5.35 -6.91 -9.23
N LEU A 80 -4.12 -6.39 -9.33
CA LEU A 80 -3.79 -5.03 -8.86
C LEU A 80 -4.40 -3.93 -9.72
N ASN A 81 -4.50 -4.15 -11.03
CA ASN A 81 -4.97 -3.15 -11.99
C ASN A 81 -6.48 -3.20 -12.26
N ASN A 82 -7.23 -4.03 -11.54
CA ASN A 82 -8.66 -4.14 -11.76
C ASN A 82 -9.39 -2.84 -11.34
N PRO A 83 -10.02 -2.10 -12.27
CA PRO A 83 -10.63 -0.80 -11.98
C PRO A 83 -11.89 -0.90 -11.10
N HIS A 84 -12.48 -2.08 -10.97
CA HIS A 84 -13.67 -2.33 -10.15
C HIS A 84 -13.35 -2.59 -8.68
N TYR A 85 -12.07 -2.73 -8.33
CA TYR A 85 -11.64 -2.96 -6.96
C TYR A 85 -11.50 -1.65 -6.20
N ALA A 86 -12.21 -1.52 -5.09
CA ALA A 86 -12.19 -0.34 -4.24
C ALA A 86 -11.03 -0.41 -3.23
N TRP A 87 -9.77 -0.36 -3.70
CA TRP A 87 -8.57 -0.46 -2.87
C TRP A 87 -8.53 0.56 -1.74
N ARG A 88 -8.98 1.79 -2.00
CA ARG A 88 -9.05 2.85 -0.99
C ARG A 88 -10.01 2.47 0.13
N ARG A 89 -11.21 1.95 -0.20
CA ARG A 89 -12.15 1.43 0.80
C ARG A 89 -11.53 0.29 1.61
N PHE A 90 -10.81 -0.63 0.96
CA PHE A 90 -10.12 -1.70 1.64
C PHE A 90 -9.11 -1.16 2.68
N LEU A 91 -8.29 -0.17 2.30
CA LEU A 91 -7.29 0.43 3.18
C LEU A 91 -7.94 1.10 4.39
N VAL A 92 -8.97 1.93 4.18
CA VAL A 92 -9.69 2.62 5.27
C VAL A 92 -10.33 1.63 6.25
N VAL A 93 -11.02 0.59 5.75
CA VAL A 93 -11.66 -0.41 6.63
C VAL A 93 -10.63 -1.28 7.35
N LEU A 94 -9.48 -1.56 6.71
CA LEU A 94 -8.38 -2.26 7.36
C LEU A 94 -7.77 -1.39 8.47
N ALA A 95 -7.52 -0.11 8.18
CA ALA A 95 -7.00 0.84 9.16
C ALA A 95 -7.93 0.94 10.39
N SER A 96 -9.24 1.09 10.18
CA SER A 96 -10.23 1.09 11.26
C SER A 96 -10.11 -0.15 12.15
N LYS A 97 -10.03 -1.35 11.56
CA LYS A 97 -9.86 -2.58 12.35
C LYS A 97 -8.54 -2.66 13.12
N VAL A 98 -7.49 -2.08 12.56
CA VAL A 98 -6.18 -2.05 13.23
C VAL A 98 -6.21 -1.04 14.38
N THR A 99 -6.76 0.15 14.16
CA THR A 99 -6.91 1.16 15.22
C THR A 99 -7.80 0.69 16.35
N ASP A 100 -8.92 0.04 16.06
CA ASP A 100 -9.78 -0.56 17.10
C ASP A 100 -9.00 -1.55 17.99
N LYS A 101 -8.13 -2.38 17.39
CA LYS A 101 -7.27 -3.29 18.16
C LYS A 101 -6.26 -2.55 19.03
N PHE A 102 -5.66 -1.47 18.53
CA PHE A 102 -4.75 -0.65 19.32
C PHE A 102 -5.48 0.04 20.47
N ASP A 103 -6.68 0.53 20.25
CA ASP A 103 -7.50 1.15 21.29
C ASP A 103 -7.78 0.20 22.46
N HIS A 104 -8.04 -1.07 22.20
CA HIS A 104 -8.22 -2.08 23.24
C HIS A 104 -6.92 -2.47 23.99
N LEU A 105 -5.75 -2.19 23.41
CA LEU A 105 -4.45 -2.52 24.00
C LEU A 105 -3.82 -1.32 24.72
N THR A 106 -4.40 -0.14 24.60
CA THR A 106 -3.79 1.11 25.06
C THR A 106 -4.61 1.80 26.15
N SER A 107 -3.95 2.64 26.96
CA SER A 107 -4.60 3.42 28.01
C SER A 107 -5.47 4.54 27.42
N ASP A 108 -6.61 4.81 28.03
CA ASP A 108 -7.52 5.91 27.67
C ASP A 108 -6.91 7.32 27.81
N LYS A 109 -5.75 7.42 28.47
CA LYS A 109 -5.02 8.68 28.64
C LYS A 109 -4.24 9.12 27.40
N ARG A 110 -4.18 8.32 26.34
CA ARG A 110 -3.46 8.65 25.10
C ARG A 110 -4.26 9.61 24.24
N VAL A 111 -3.56 10.62 23.73
CA VAL A 111 -4.15 11.58 22.78
C VAL A 111 -4.16 10.95 21.39
N ARG A 112 -5.33 10.80 20.81
CA ARG A 112 -5.53 10.33 19.44
C ARG A 112 -5.54 11.50 18.49
N ALA A 113 -4.82 11.39 17.38
CA ALA A 113 -4.74 12.43 16.36
C ALA A 113 -4.66 11.85 14.96
N PHE A 114 -5.09 12.66 13.98
CA PHE A 114 -4.76 12.41 12.58
C PHE A 114 -3.54 13.23 12.20
N ILE A 115 -2.64 12.60 11.43
CA ILE A 115 -1.42 13.23 10.91
C ILE A 115 -1.52 13.21 9.39
N ILE A 116 -1.21 14.35 8.77
CA ILE A 116 -1.06 14.46 7.33
C ILE A 116 0.39 14.82 7.05
N ASP A 117 1.04 14.02 6.23
CA ASP A 117 2.44 14.22 5.84
C ASP A 117 2.63 13.95 4.34
N ASP A 118 3.54 14.67 3.72
CA ASP A 118 3.95 14.42 2.33
C ASP A 118 5.40 13.93 2.27
N SER A 119 5.59 12.84 1.53
CA SER A 119 6.89 12.21 1.38
C SER A 119 7.25 12.05 -0.10
N PRO A 120 8.46 12.46 -0.53
CA PRO A 120 8.90 12.28 -1.90
C PRO A 120 9.25 10.81 -2.18
N ILE A 121 8.75 10.27 -3.30
CA ILE A 121 9.05 8.92 -3.75
C ILE A 121 9.87 8.98 -5.04
N ALA A 122 11.14 8.66 -4.96
CA ALA A 122 12.04 8.64 -6.10
C ALA A 122 11.69 7.54 -7.11
N ARG A 123 11.64 7.91 -8.39
CA ARG A 123 11.43 7.02 -9.55
C ARG A 123 12.38 7.37 -10.70
N ASN A 124 13.66 7.55 -10.40
CA ASN A 124 14.68 8.05 -11.31
C ASN A 124 14.77 7.26 -12.62
N ARG A 125 14.53 5.95 -12.58
CA ARG A 125 14.59 5.06 -13.74
C ARG A 125 13.29 4.99 -14.55
N SER A 126 12.18 5.50 -14.02
CA SER A 126 10.89 5.47 -14.72
C SER A 126 10.86 6.47 -15.86
N ARG A 127 10.29 6.08 -17.00
CA ARG A 127 10.15 6.95 -18.19
C ARG A 127 8.70 7.36 -18.44
N LYS A 128 7.73 6.48 -18.16
CA LYS A 128 6.32 6.64 -18.53
C LYS A 128 5.37 6.39 -17.36
N ALA A 129 5.84 6.54 -16.10
CA ALA A 129 4.93 6.41 -14.97
C ALA A 129 3.97 7.61 -14.94
N GLU A 130 2.68 7.33 -14.70
CA GLU A 130 1.69 8.37 -14.47
C GLU A 130 2.10 9.23 -13.27
N LEU A 131 1.77 10.52 -13.28
CA LEU A 131 2.11 11.51 -12.24
C LEU A 131 3.61 11.83 -12.11
N LEU A 132 4.48 11.25 -12.92
CA LEU A 132 5.91 11.46 -12.83
C LEU A 132 6.28 12.94 -13.03
N ALA A 133 6.99 13.52 -12.06
CA ALA A 133 7.37 14.92 -12.07
C ALA A 133 8.75 15.13 -11.43
N ARG A 134 9.29 16.34 -11.63
CA ARG A 134 10.40 16.86 -10.85
C ARG A 134 9.83 17.39 -9.54
N VAL A 135 10.15 16.74 -8.44
CA VAL A 135 9.71 17.09 -7.09
C VAL A 135 10.91 17.43 -6.22
N PHE A 136 10.72 18.36 -5.28
CA PHE A 136 11.79 18.74 -4.37
C PHE A 136 11.78 17.82 -3.15
N ASP A 137 12.94 17.29 -2.83
CA ASP A 137 13.19 16.51 -1.63
C ASP A 137 13.81 17.41 -0.56
N HIS A 138 13.05 17.77 0.44
CA HIS A 138 13.49 18.64 1.53
C HIS A 138 14.61 18.03 2.38
N SER A 139 14.65 16.71 2.49
CA SER A 139 15.68 16.00 3.26
C SER A 139 17.04 16.03 2.57
N GLN A 140 17.05 15.92 1.24
CA GLN A 140 18.26 15.95 0.43
C GLN A 140 18.56 17.33 -0.15
N GLN A 141 17.70 18.34 0.07
CA GLN A 141 17.77 19.68 -0.51
C GLN A 141 17.99 19.68 -2.03
N SER A 142 17.37 18.75 -2.71
CA SER A 142 17.58 18.52 -4.15
C SER A 142 16.29 18.11 -4.86
N PHE A 143 16.29 18.34 -6.18
CA PHE A 143 15.20 17.85 -7.00
C PHE A 143 15.42 16.40 -7.41
N ILE A 144 14.39 15.57 -7.21
CA ILE A 144 14.35 14.19 -7.67
C ILE A 144 13.29 14.02 -8.76
N LYS A 145 13.44 12.97 -9.56
CA LYS A 145 12.41 12.50 -10.51
C LYS A 145 11.52 11.50 -9.78
N GLY A 146 10.25 11.84 -9.62
CA GLY A 146 9.33 11.00 -8.84
C GLY A 146 7.96 11.63 -8.68
N PHE A 147 7.36 11.44 -7.53
CA PHE A 147 6.10 12.04 -7.10
C PHE A 147 6.09 12.20 -5.58
N ASN A 148 5.22 13.06 -5.07
CA ASN A 148 4.96 13.14 -3.65
C ASN A 148 3.80 12.21 -3.29
N MET A 149 3.91 11.54 -2.16
CA MET A 149 2.83 10.77 -1.56
C MET A 149 2.32 11.51 -0.32
N LEU A 150 1.11 12.04 -0.41
CA LEU A 150 0.41 12.59 0.74
C LEU A 150 -0.22 11.43 1.50
N THR A 151 0.15 11.26 2.76
CA THR A 151 -0.35 10.21 3.63
C THR A 151 -1.20 10.80 4.73
N LEU A 152 -2.40 10.25 4.93
CA LEU A 152 -3.22 10.45 6.13
C LEU A 152 -2.98 9.26 7.05
N GLY A 153 -2.51 9.51 8.26
CA GLY A 153 -2.30 8.51 9.28
C GLY A 153 -3.07 8.82 10.55
N TRP A 154 -3.37 7.78 11.31
CA TRP A 154 -3.86 7.86 12.68
C TRP A 154 -2.72 7.55 13.65
N THR A 155 -2.71 8.22 14.79
CA THR A 155 -1.74 7.95 15.87
C THR A 155 -2.38 8.09 17.23
N ASP A 156 -1.87 7.33 18.19
CA ASP A 156 -2.14 7.46 19.64
C ASP A 156 -0.94 8.03 20.40
N GLY A 157 0.02 8.61 19.68
CA GLY A 157 1.27 9.14 20.22
C GLY A 157 2.42 8.10 20.24
N TYR A 158 2.13 6.80 20.12
CA TYR A 158 3.13 5.73 20.11
C TYR A 158 3.04 4.87 18.86
N SER A 159 1.82 4.65 18.38
CA SER A 159 1.55 3.87 17.18
C SER A 159 1.21 4.78 16.01
N PHE A 160 1.55 4.38 14.80
CA PHE A 160 1.13 5.05 13.57
C PHE A 160 0.47 4.06 12.63
N VAL A 161 -0.74 4.37 12.21
CA VAL A 161 -1.50 3.56 11.25
C VAL A 161 -1.83 4.39 10.02
N PRO A 162 -1.31 4.07 8.83
CA PRO A 162 -1.72 4.73 7.60
C PRO A 162 -3.19 4.41 7.29
N VAL A 163 -4.00 5.45 7.13
CA VAL A 163 -5.45 5.34 6.88
C VAL A 163 -5.73 5.48 5.39
N ASP A 164 -5.08 6.43 4.74
CA ASP A 164 -5.28 6.71 3.31
C ASP A 164 -4.05 7.40 2.73
N PHE A 165 -3.92 7.41 1.41
CA PHE A 165 -2.86 8.13 0.72
C PHE A 165 -3.29 8.65 -0.65
N SER A 166 -2.60 9.67 -1.12
CA SER A 166 -2.75 10.21 -2.48
C SER A 166 -1.40 10.46 -3.11
N MET A 167 -1.25 10.00 -4.36
CA MET A 167 -0.06 10.29 -5.14
C MET A 167 -0.22 11.63 -5.83
N LEU A 168 0.74 12.52 -5.65
CA LEU A 168 0.72 13.89 -6.15
C LEU A 168 1.81 14.09 -7.20
N SER A 169 1.43 14.73 -8.32
CA SER A 169 2.37 15.26 -9.31
C SER A 169 2.68 16.73 -8.99
N SER A 170 3.59 17.34 -9.71
CA SER A 170 3.84 18.79 -9.60
C SER A 170 2.63 19.60 -10.08
N ALA A 171 2.29 20.67 -9.38
CA ALA A 171 1.33 21.67 -9.86
C ALA A 171 1.84 22.40 -11.11
N ASN A 172 3.14 22.67 -11.16
CA ASN A 172 3.76 23.31 -12.32
C ASN A 172 3.90 22.30 -13.48
N LYS A 173 3.29 22.65 -14.62
CA LYS A 173 3.31 21.81 -15.82
C LYS A 173 4.73 21.59 -16.36
N THR A 174 5.64 22.55 -16.22
CA THR A 174 7.03 22.44 -16.68
C THR A 174 7.83 21.39 -15.91
N ASN A 175 7.42 21.07 -14.69
CA ASN A 175 8.05 20.04 -13.87
C ASN A 175 7.51 18.62 -14.14
N ARG A 176 6.51 18.47 -15.01
CA ARG A 176 5.93 17.16 -15.36
C ARG A 176 6.69 16.54 -16.51
N TYR A 177 6.95 15.25 -16.39
CA TYR A 177 7.52 14.50 -17.52
C TYR A 177 6.42 14.10 -18.51
N ASN A 178 6.79 13.96 -19.78
CA ASN A 178 5.88 13.50 -20.82
C ASN A 178 5.24 12.15 -20.41
N GLY A 179 3.90 12.08 -20.49
CA GLY A 179 3.10 10.94 -20.04
C GLY A 179 2.52 11.06 -18.62
N ALA A 180 2.83 12.13 -17.87
CA ALA A 180 2.15 12.46 -16.62
C ALA A 180 0.81 13.14 -16.92
N THR A 181 -0.29 12.38 -16.90
CA THR A 181 -1.61 12.84 -17.39
C THR A 181 -2.60 13.21 -16.30
N ALA A 182 -2.23 13.12 -15.01
CA ALA A 182 -3.16 13.47 -13.95
C ALA A 182 -3.48 14.96 -13.92
N SER A 183 -4.77 15.28 -14.01
CA SER A 183 -5.26 16.64 -13.87
C SER A 183 -5.16 17.13 -12.42
N ILE A 184 -4.94 18.43 -12.24
CA ILE A 184 -4.93 19.08 -10.91
C ILE A 184 -6.26 18.87 -10.20
N ASP A 185 -7.36 18.83 -10.94
CA ASP A 185 -8.71 18.66 -10.41
C ASP A 185 -8.91 17.34 -9.67
N LYS A 186 -8.32 16.25 -10.15
CA LYS A 186 -8.33 14.96 -9.45
C LYS A 186 -7.54 15.00 -8.13
N ARG A 187 -6.49 15.83 -8.04
CA ARG A 187 -5.71 16.05 -6.81
C ARG A 187 -6.54 16.78 -5.75
N THR A 188 -7.20 17.86 -6.15
CA THR A 188 -8.06 18.66 -5.27
C THR A 188 -9.22 17.85 -4.74
N MET A 189 -9.83 16.99 -5.57
CA MET A 189 -10.88 16.07 -5.12
C MET A 189 -10.36 15.03 -4.12
N ALA A 190 -9.18 14.45 -4.34
CA ALA A 190 -8.59 13.50 -3.41
C ALA A 190 -8.30 14.13 -2.04
N LEU A 191 -7.75 15.35 -2.01
CA LEU A 191 -7.53 16.13 -0.80
C LEU A 191 -8.85 16.52 -0.10
N SER A 192 -9.85 16.96 -0.84
CA SER A 192 -11.15 17.35 -0.28
C SER A 192 -11.91 16.18 0.34
N VAL A 193 -11.72 14.97 -0.17
CA VAL A 193 -12.31 13.76 0.43
C VAL A 193 -11.55 13.36 1.69
N ALA A 194 -10.23 13.47 1.72
CA ALA A 194 -9.42 13.17 2.90
C ALA A 194 -9.65 14.17 4.06
N LEU A 195 -10.03 15.41 3.75
CA LEU A 195 -10.31 16.45 4.77
C LEU A 195 -11.77 16.48 5.24
N LYS A 196 -12.67 15.70 4.63
CA LYS A 196 -14.08 15.59 5.01
C LYS A 196 -14.42 14.35 5.86
N LEU A 197 -13.42 13.54 6.17
CA LEU A 197 -13.49 12.43 7.14
C LEU A 197 -13.05 12.91 8.52
#